data_0025483f4dd2486a183ed3a4ed2e3bd1
#
_entry.id   0025483f4dd2486a183ed3a4ed2e3bd1
#
_cell.length_a   1.000
_cell.length_b   1.000
_cell.length_c   1.000
_cell.angle_alpha   90.00
_cell.angle_beta   90.00
_cell.angle_gamma   90.00
#
_symmetry.space_group_name_H-M   'P 1'
#
loop_
_entity.id
_entity.type
_entity.pdbx_description
1 polymer ?
#
loop_
_entity_poly.entity_id
_entity_poly.type
_entity_poly.pdbx_seq_one_letter_code
_entity_poly.pdbx_strand_id
1 'polypeptide(L)'
;MAVPAAALPPTLRIQTFVNGEKRQDGTTADLIASIPRLIEVLSSGMTLQPGDVIATGTPHGVGVGFHPPKFLQPGDVGKISYLYKL
;
A
#
# COMPACT_ATOMS: atom_id res chain seq x y z
N MET A 1 -9.90 4.93 -4.31
CA MET A 1 -11.19 4.29 -4.06
C MET A 1 -11.26 3.81 -2.62
N ALA A 2 -12.37 4.02 -1.97
CA ALA A 2 -12.61 3.55 -0.61
C ALA A 2 -13.48 2.29 -0.64
N VAL A 3 -13.12 1.29 0.16
CA VAL A 3 -13.87 0.04 0.26
C VAL A 3 -14.28 -0.16 1.72
N PRO A 4 -15.54 -0.53 2.00
CA PRO A 4 -15.98 -0.81 3.37
C PRO A 4 -15.14 -1.92 4.00
N ALA A 5 -14.80 -1.78 5.28
CA ALA A 5 -13.98 -2.77 5.99
C ALA A 5 -14.59 -4.18 5.95
N ALA A 6 -15.92 -4.29 5.98
CA ALA A 6 -16.60 -5.57 5.89
C ALA A 6 -16.46 -6.26 4.54
N ALA A 7 -16.11 -5.52 3.48
CA ALA A 7 -15.88 -6.05 2.13
C ALA A 7 -14.41 -6.38 1.87
N LEU A 8 -13.49 -6.06 2.80
CA LEU A 8 -12.07 -6.34 2.63
C LEU A 8 -11.74 -7.77 3.04
N PRO A 9 -10.97 -8.50 2.21
CA PRO A 9 -10.42 -9.78 2.63
C PRO A 9 -9.31 -9.57 3.67
N PRO A 10 -8.92 -10.61 4.43
CA PRO A 10 -7.82 -10.53 5.38
C PRO A 10 -6.49 -10.13 4.74
N THR A 11 -6.31 -10.45 3.45
CA THR A 11 -5.08 -10.19 2.71
C THR A 11 -5.40 -9.55 1.38
N LEU A 12 -4.74 -8.43 1.09
CA LEU A 12 -4.81 -7.73 -0.19
C LEU A 12 -3.47 -7.83 -0.90
N ARG A 13 -3.51 -8.12 -2.19
CA ARG A 13 -2.35 -8.02 -3.07
C ARG A 13 -2.38 -6.67 -3.78
N ILE A 14 -1.29 -5.93 -3.69
CA ILE A 14 -1.17 -4.59 -4.26
C ILE A 14 -0.01 -4.59 -5.25
N GLN A 15 -0.25 -4.08 -6.45
CA GLN A 15 0.75 -3.97 -7.51
C GLN A 15 0.84 -2.54 -7.99
N THR A 16 2.05 -2.09 -8.27
CA THR A 16 2.33 -0.76 -8.80
C THR A 16 3.08 -0.88 -10.12
N PHE A 17 2.64 -0.14 -11.12
CA PHE A 17 3.23 -0.11 -12.46
C PHE A 17 3.63 1.32 -12.81
N VAL A 18 4.75 1.45 -13.52
CA VAL A 18 5.17 2.72 -14.13
C VAL A 18 5.40 2.46 -15.61
N ASN A 19 4.65 3.14 -16.47
CA ASN A 19 4.69 2.96 -17.92
C ASN A 19 4.54 1.48 -18.34
N GLY A 20 3.68 0.73 -17.65
CA GLY A 20 3.44 -0.69 -17.91
C GLY A 20 4.46 -1.64 -17.29
N GLU A 21 5.56 -1.15 -16.71
CA GLU A 21 6.52 -1.96 -15.99
C GLU A 21 6.10 -2.16 -14.54
N LYS A 22 5.99 -3.41 -14.09
CA LYS A 22 5.67 -3.70 -12.70
C LYS A 22 6.85 -3.35 -11.80
N ARG A 23 6.66 -2.39 -10.90
CA ARG A 23 7.68 -1.91 -9.97
C ARG A 23 7.54 -2.50 -8.58
N GLN A 24 6.32 -2.64 -8.10
CA GLN A 24 6.03 -3.16 -6.77
C GLN A 24 4.95 -4.22 -6.85
N ASP A 25 5.09 -5.27 -6.04
CA ASP A 25 4.12 -6.35 -5.92
C ASP A 25 4.24 -6.91 -4.51
N GLY A 26 3.26 -6.67 -3.69
CA GLY A 26 3.27 -7.11 -2.31
C GLY A 26 1.87 -7.40 -1.80
N THR A 27 1.79 -8.01 -0.63
CA THR A 27 0.53 -8.30 0.03
C THR A 27 0.51 -7.69 1.41
N THR A 28 -0.69 -7.47 1.96
CA THR A 28 -0.83 -7.00 3.35
C THR A 28 -0.33 -8.04 4.36
N ALA A 29 -0.16 -9.30 3.95
CA ALA A 29 0.45 -10.33 4.79
C ALA A 29 1.93 -10.06 5.06
N ASP A 30 2.60 -9.28 4.21
CA ASP A 30 4.02 -8.93 4.36
C ASP A 30 4.26 -7.73 5.28
N LEU A 31 3.20 -7.13 5.82
CA LEU A 31 3.33 -6.03 6.77
C LEU A 31 4.04 -6.49 8.04
N ILE A 32 4.96 -5.67 8.53
CA ILE A 32 5.66 -5.92 9.80
C ILE A 32 4.65 -5.95 10.95
N ALA A 33 3.67 -5.04 10.92
CA ALA A 33 2.54 -5.04 11.85
C ALA A 33 1.25 -5.15 11.06
N SER A 34 0.33 -6.02 11.49
CA SER A 34 -0.97 -6.15 10.84
C SER A 34 -1.79 -4.86 10.97
N ILE A 35 -2.77 -4.68 10.08
CA ILE A 35 -3.66 -3.51 10.14
C ILE A 35 -4.36 -3.39 11.49
N PRO A 36 -4.98 -4.46 12.06
CA PRO A 36 -5.56 -4.38 13.40
C PRO A 36 -4.56 -3.95 14.47
N ARG A 37 -3.31 -4.42 14.39
CA ARG A 37 -2.26 -4.04 15.35
C ARG A 37 -1.88 -2.57 15.21
N LEU A 38 -1.79 -2.05 13.98
CA LEU A 38 -1.52 -0.64 13.74
C LEU A 38 -2.61 0.24 14.34
N ILE A 39 -3.87 -0.12 14.18
CA ILE A 39 -5.00 0.60 14.75
C ILE A 39 -4.92 0.57 16.27
N GLU A 40 -4.62 -0.58 16.87
CA GLU A 40 -4.48 -0.74 18.32
C GLU A 40 -3.41 0.19 18.87
N VAL A 41 -2.21 0.18 18.28
CA VAL A 41 -1.08 1.00 18.73
C VAL A 41 -1.36 2.49 18.60
N LEU A 42 -1.87 2.91 17.44
CA LEU A 42 -2.16 4.32 17.18
C LEU A 42 -3.29 4.86 18.06
N SER A 43 -4.35 4.08 18.24
CA SER A 43 -5.49 4.51 19.05
C SER A 43 -5.20 4.52 20.55
N SER A 44 -4.11 3.89 21.00
CA SER A 44 -3.68 3.96 22.40
C SER A 44 -3.14 5.34 22.78
N GLY A 45 -2.60 6.09 21.82
CA GLY A 45 -2.04 7.42 22.04
C GLY A 45 -2.85 8.58 21.49
N MET A 46 -3.88 8.30 20.68
CA MET A 46 -4.73 9.31 20.07
C MET A 46 -6.10 8.72 19.72
N THR A 47 -7.09 9.58 19.58
CA THR A 47 -8.41 9.16 19.08
C THR A 47 -8.41 9.18 17.56
N LEU A 48 -8.67 8.02 16.93
CA LEU A 48 -8.84 7.93 15.50
C LEU A 48 -10.23 8.43 15.11
N GLN A 49 -10.31 9.22 14.05
CA GLN A 49 -11.53 9.85 13.58
C GLN A 49 -11.86 9.40 12.15
N PRO A 50 -13.13 9.47 11.74
CA PRO A 50 -13.48 9.23 10.34
C PRO A 50 -12.69 10.16 9.41
N GLY A 51 -12.15 9.61 8.34
CA GLY A 51 -11.31 10.35 7.39
C GLY A 51 -9.82 10.31 7.70
N ASP A 52 -9.40 9.79 8.85
CA ASP A 52 -7.99 9.59 9.14
C ASP A 52 -7.37 8.58 8.15
N VAL A 53 -6.15 8.87 7.71
CA VAL A 53 -5.41 8.02 6.78
C VAL A 53 -4.14 7.53 7.47
N ILE A 54 -3.92 6.22 7.41
CA ILE A 54 -2.72 5.58 8.00
C ILE A 54 -1.85 5.07 6.87
N ALA A 55 -0.61 5.58 6.79
CA ALA A 55 0.38 5.09 5.85
C ALA A 55 1.08 3.87 6.47
N THR A 56 0.92 2.71 5.84
CA THR A 56 1.42 1.43 6.37
C THR A 56 2.81 1.06 5.88
N GLY A 57 3.43 1.90 5.04
CA GLY A 57 4.71 1.62 4.43
C GLY A 57 4.58 1.04 3.03
N THR A 58 5.72 0.75 2.42
CA THR A 58 5.79 0.28 1.05
C THR A 58 6.69 -0.94 0.92
N PRO A 59 6.40 -1.88 0.00
CA PRO A 59 7.31 -2.98 -0.31
C PRO A 59 8.55 -2.46 -1.07
N HIS A 60 9.51 -3.36 -1.34
CA HIS A 60 10.63 -3.02 -2.21
C HIS A 60 10.14 -2.59 -3.61
N GLY A 61 11.00 -1.95 -4.39
CA GLY A 61 10.67 -1.48 -5.73
C GLY A 61 10.48 0.02 -5.84
N VAL A 62 10.84 0.79 -4.80
CA VAL A 62 10.92 2.24 -4.90
C VAL A 62 12.03 2.64 -5.86
N GLY A 63 11.83 3.76 -6.58
CA GLY A 63 12.76 4.17 -7.64
C GLY A 63 14.21 4.31 -7.20
N VAL A 64 14.44 4.82 -5.99
CA VAL A 64 15.79 5.00 -5.43
C VAL A 64 16.48 3.66 -5.14
N GLY A 65 15.74 2.59 -4.95
CA GLY A 65 16.29 1.25 -4.66
C GLY A 65 16.77 0.48 -5.88
N PHE A 66 16.50 0.95 -7.10
CA PHE A 66 16.99 0.31 -8.31
C PHE A 66 18.46 0.66 -8.57
N HIS A 67 19.14 -0.21 -9.27
CA HIS A 67 20.54 -0.02 -9.69
C HIS A 67 20.65 -0.04 -11.22
N PRO A 68 20.77 1.10 -11.92
CA PRO A 68 20.76 2.48 -11.38
C PRO A 68 19.34 2.89 -10.89
N PRO A 69 19.25 3.91 -10.04
CA PRO A 69 17.94 4.39 -9.57
C PRO A 69 17.03 4.78 -10.73
N LYS A 70 15.72 4.49 -10.57
CA LYS A 70 14.70 4.79 -11.56
C LYS A 70 13.72 5.80 -10.98
N PHE A 71 14.01 7.09 -11.17
CA PHE A 71 13.12 8.14 -10.71
C PHE A 71 12.00 8.41 -11.71
N LEU A 72 10.86 8.84 -11.19
CA LEU A 72 9.75 9.26 -12.04
C LEU A 72 10.12 10.52 -12.82
N GLN A 73 9.73 10.54 -14.09
CA GLN A 73 9.99 11.65 -15.00
C GLN A 73 8.64 12.29 -15.40
N PRO A 74 8.65 13.58 -15.82
CA PRO A 74 7.44 14.17 -16.38
C PRO A 74 6.89 13.32 -17.55
N GLY A 75 5.59 13.08 -17.55
CA GLY A 75 4.94 12.25 -18.57
C GLY A 75 4.85 10.76 -18.22
N ASP A 76 5.50 10.29 -17.16
CA ASP A 76 5.36 8.92 -16.70
C ASP A 76 3.93 8.64 -16.22
N VAL A 77 3.43 7.44 -16.52
CA VAL A 77 2.10 7.00 -16.11
C VAL A 77 2.24 5.95 -15.03
N GLY A 78 1.74 6.30 -13.83
CA GLY A 78 1.67 5.38 -12.70
C GLY A 78 0.30 4.70 -12.64
N LYS A 79 0.29 3.40 -12.37
CA LYS A 79 -0.93 2.63 -12.17
C LYS A 79 -0.80 1.80 -10.91
N ILE A 80 -1.82 1.87 -10.06
CA ILE A 80 -1.92 1.06 -8.85
C ILE A 80 -3.12 0.15 -8.99
N SER A 81 -2.92 -1.14 -8.78
CA SER A 81 -4.01 -2.11 -8.75
C SER A 81 -3.95 -2.95 -7.47
N TYR A 82 -5.10 -3.38 -7.01
CA TYR A 82 -5.19 -4.32 -5.91
C TYR A 82 -6.16 -5.43 -6.28
N LEU A 83 -5.83 -6.65 -5.85
CA LEU A 83 -6.61 -7.85 -6.15
C LEU A 83 -7.13 -8.44 -4.86
N TYR A 84 -8.42 -8.73 -4.83
CA TYR A 84 -9.04 -9.44 -3.71
C TYR A 84 -10.20 -10.29 -4.21
N LYS A 85 -10.49 -11.35 -3.46
CA LYS A 85 -11.69 -12.16 -3.67
C LYS A 85 -12.68 -11.84 -2.57
N LEU A 86 -13.89 -11.56 -2.97
CA LEU A 86 -14.99 -11.41 -2.05
C LEU A 86 -15.51 -12.77 -1.58
#